data_85693f6d0fed9f1785b51756e9a3f64d
#
_entry.id   85693f6d0fed9f1785b51756e9a3f64d
#
_cell.length_a   1.000
_cell.length_b   1.000
_cell.length_c   1.000
_cell.angle_alpha   90.00
_cell.angle_beta   90.00
_cell.angle_gamma   90.00
#
_symmetry.space_group_name_H-M   'P 1'
#
loop_
_entity.id
_entity.type
_entity.pdbx_description
1 polymer ?
#
loop_
_entity_poly.entity_id
_entity_poly.type
_entity_poly.pdbx_seq_one_letter_code
_entity_poly.pdbx_strand_id
1 'polypeptide(L)'
;DPAILEKGIPDKAFNALSGDDKDVVRNIKKKNRDAMKSIAKAAKDAQFMLSLAIDDQSGISEVDTLPDSTLEEIEAKRHAFEEAERASSHSKARLAADLFVAAFVMPKTKDLEEVIPTSADLQLVLDGNPPRRGVIEAAEEAARNYQVFHWWYVFPQIKSKGGFYLLLGNPPWERIKLQEEEFFASRSPLVAEAQHKAERGRRIDLLRE
;
A
#
# COMPACT_ATOMS: atom_id res chain seq x y z
N ASP A 1 7.24 3.25 8.01
CA ASP A 1 7.96 4.20 8.90
C ASP A 1 7.32 5.59 8.78
N PRO A 2 6.81 6.18 9.88
CA PRO A 2 6.20 7.51 9.89
C PRO A 2 7.08 8.59 9.23
N ALA A 3 8.38 8.56 9.44
CA ALA A 3 9.32 9.50 8.84
C ALA A 3 9.33 9.48 7.29
N ILE A 4 8.83 8.40 6.68
CA ILE A 4 8.65 8.32 5.22
C ILE A 4 7.36 9.05 4.83
N LEU A 5 6.29 8.92 5.62
CA LEU A 5 5.00 9.57 5.36
C LEU A 5 5.14 11.10 5.44
N GLU A 6 5.91 11.61 6.39
CA GLU A 6 6.20 13.05 6.55
C GLU A 6 6.88 13.67 5.33
N LYS A 7 7.65 12.87 4.58
CA LYS A 7 8.31 13.33 3.34
C LYS A 7 7.37 13.46 2.15
N GLY A 8 6.10 13.04 2.30
CA GLY A 8 5.13 12.98 1.24
C GLY A 8 5.34 11.81 0.27
N ILE A 9 4.49 11.74 -0.75
CA ILE A 9 4.52 10.66 -1.75
C ILE A 9 5.57 11.00 -2.82
N PRO A 10 6.61 10.17 -3.00
CA PRO A 10 7.67 10.47 -3.96
C PRO A 10 7.20 10.31 -5.40
N ASP A 11 7.83 11.04 -6.32
CA ASP A 11 7.54 11.01 -7.76
C ASP A 11 7.55 9.60 -8.38
N LYS A 12 8.37 8.69 -7.82
CA LYS A 12 8.46 7.29 -8.27
C LYS A 12 7.15 6.51 -8.09
N ALA A 13 6.28 6.92 -7.16
CA ALA A 13 4.97 6.32 -6.97
C ALA A 13 4.07 6.48 -8.23
N PHE A 14 4.36 7.50 -9.02
CA PHE A 14 3.61 7.82 -10.23
C PHE A 14 4.39 7.47 -11.51
N ASN A 15 5.31 6.52 -11.46
CA ASN A 15 5.91 5.98 -12.68
C ASN A 15 4.89 5.10 -13.39
N ALA A 16 4.81 5.24 -14.72
CA ALA A 16 3.88 4.47 -15.53
C ALA A 16 4.20 2.96 -15.46
N LEU A 17 3.18 2.16 -15.24
CA LEU A 17 3.20 0.71 -15.35
C LEU A 17 2.48 0.27 -16.62
N SER A 18 2.53 -1.03 -16.91
CA SER A 18 1.79 -1.59 -18.05
C SER A 18 0.28 -1.41 -17.85
N GLY A 19 -0.38 -0.77 -18.80
CA GLY A 19 -1.82 -0.47 -18.74
C GLY A 19 -2.17 0.93 -18.23
N ASP A 20 -1.19 1.70 -17.75
CA ASP A 20 -1.43 3.07 -17.29
C ASP A 20 -1.58 4.06 -18.48
N ASP A 21 -2.47 5.04 -18.31
CA ASP A 21 -2.61 6.17 -19.22
C ASP A 21 -1.49 7.20 -18.97
N LYS A 22 -0.70 7.49 -20.01
CA LYS A 22 0.47 8.38 -19.92
C LYS A 22 0.09 9.83 -19.56
N ASP A 23 -1.08 10.29 -19.97
CA ASP A 23 -1.54 11.65 -19.67
C ASP A 23 -2.00 11.75 -18.22
N VAL A 24 -2.70 10.74 -17.72
CA VAL A 24 -3.07 10.63 -16.29
C VAL A 24 -1.82 10.60 -15.42
N VAL A 25 -0.84 9.75 -15.75
CA VAL A 25 0.45 9.69 -15.05
C VAL A 25 1.12 11.07 -14.96
N ARG A 26 1.17 11.80 -16.10
CA ARG A 26 1.77 13.13 -16.16
C ARG A 26 1.02 14.13 -15.29
N ASN A 27 -0.31 14.12 -15.36
CA ASN A 27 -1.16 15.02 -14.61
C ASN A 27 -1.04 14.81 -13.11
N ILE A 28 -1.15 13.57 -12.64
CA ILE A 28 -1.04 13.23 -11.21
C ILE A 28 0.36 13.56 -10.68
N LYS A 29 1.40 13.23 -11.44
CA LYS A 29 2.78 13.56 -11.08
C LYS A 29 3.00 15.07 -10.93
N LYS A 30 2.40 15.87 -11.82
CA LYS A 30 2.40 17.33 -11.71
C LYS A 30 1.63 17.79 -10.47
N LYS A 31 0.37 17.32 -10.28
CA LYS A 31 -0.45 17.63 -9.09
C LYS A 31 0.33 17.34 -7.79
N ASN A 32 1.00 16.19 -7.72
CA ASN A 32 1.79 15.79 -6.55
C ASN A 32 2.99 16.70 -6.30
N ARG A 33 3.76 17.05 -7.33
CA ARG A 33 4.90 17.98 -7.21
C ARG A 33 4.48 19.38 -6.74
N ASP A 34 3.37 19.86 -7.26
CA ASP A 34 2.86 21.17 -6.87
C ASP A 34 2.38 21.16 -5.41
N ALA A 35 1.73 20.07 -4.97
CA ALA A 35 1.38 19.85 -3.57
C ALA A 35 2.62 19.82 -2.67
N MET A 36 3.67 19.08 -3.02
CA MET A 36 4.90 19.01 -2.25
C MET A 36 5.60 20.37 -2.13
N LYS A 37 5.60 21.20 -3.20
CA LYS A 37 6.14 22.55 -3.15
C LYS A 37 5.34 23.45 -2.18
N SER A 38 4.01 23.33 -2.20
CA SER A 38 3.13 24.10 -1.31
C SER A 38 3.34 23.69 0.16
N ILE A 39 3.45 22.38 0.43
CA ILE A 39 3.73 21.85 1.77
C ILE A 39 5.10 22.34 2.26
N ALA A 40 6.13 22.25 1.42
CA ALA A 40 7.48 22.71 1.77
C ALA A 40 7.56 24.23 2.03
N LYS A 41 6.75 25.01 1.30
CA LYS A 41 6.64 26.47 1.54
C LYS A 41 5.95 26.74 2.86
N ALA A 42 4.80 26.12 3.13
CA ALA A 42 4.07 26.26 4.38
C ALA A 42 4.92 25.86 5.61
N ALA A 43 5.69 24.78 5.50
CA ALA A 43 6.60 24.33 6.56
C ALA A 43 7.74 25.33 6.84
N LYS A 44 8.20 26.11 5.85
CA LYS A 44 9.19 27.17 6.04
C LYS A 44 8.58 28.41 6.69
N ASP A 45 7.36 28.76 6.29
CA ASP A 45 6.66 29.96 6.78
C ASP A 45 6.12 29.76 8.19
N ALA A 46 5.76 28.52 8.53
CA ALA A 46 5.28 28.15 9.84
C ALA A 46 6.44 27.68 10.67
N GLN A 47 7.33 28.08 11.24
CA GLN A 47 8.33 27.57 12.21
C GLN A 47 7.81 26.36 13.06
N PHE A 48 7.02 25.52 12.40
CA PHE A 48 6.14 24.53 12.96
C PHE A 48 6.74 23.14 12.72
N MET A 49 7.61 22.76 13.64
CA MET A 49 7.95 21.36 13.84
C MET A 49 6.70 20.66 14.39
N LEU A 50 5.78 20.28 13.51
CA LEU A 50 4.77 19.30 13.86
C LEU A 50 5.48 17.95 13.97
N SER A 51 5.99 17.67 15.15
CA SER A 51 6.22 16.29 15.56
C SER A 51 4.87 15.58 15.43
N LEU A 52 4.72 14.83 14.36
CA LEU A 52 3.65 13.83 14.27
C LEU A 52 3.90 12.83 15.39
N ALA A 53 3.40 13.13 16.56
CA ALA A 53 2.98 12.11 17.49
C ALA A 53 1.80 11.40 16.76
N ILE A 54 2.15 10.52 15.81
CA ILE A 54 1.23 9.49 15.34
C ILE A 54 1.00 8.68 16.60
N ASP A 55 -0.15 8.94 17.21
CA ASP A 55 -0.55 8.29 18.44
C ASP A 55 -0.56 6.78 18.17
N ASP A 56 0.38 6.06 18.74
CA ASP A 56 0.70 4.67 18.45
C ASP A 56 -0.25 3.73 19.20
N GLN A 57 -1.50 4.18 19.40
CA GLN A 57 -2.53 3.43 20.11
C GLN A 57 -3.25 2.48 19.17
N SER A 58 -2.51 1.51 18.60
CA SER A 58 -3.18 0.44 17.85
C SER A 58 -3.93 -0.54 18.78
N GLY A 59 -3.73 -0.50 20.10
CA GLY A 59 -4.25 -1.50 21.04
C GLY A 59 -3.67 -2.90 20.81
N ILE A 60 -3.04 -3.14 19.67
CA ILE A 60 -2.47 -4.45 19.28
C ILE A 60 -1.31 -4.84 20.21
N SER A 61 -0.51 -3.87 20.65
CA SER A 61 0.60 -4.15 21.58
C SER A 61 0.13 -4.62 22.96
N GLU A 62 -1.07 -4.23 23.39
CA GLU A 62 -1.66 -4.69 24.65
C GLU A 62 -2.12 -6.15 24.55
N VAL A 63 -2.57 -6.59 23.38
CA VAL A 63 -2.98 -7.97 23.10
C VAL A 63 -1.80 -8.94 23.25
N ASP A 64 -0.59 -8.53 22.92
CA ASP A 64 0.62 -9.36 23.07
C ASP A 64 0.87 -9.75 24.53
N THR A 65 0.43 -8.94 25.49
CA THR A 65 0.61 -9.18 26.93
C THR A 65 -0.44 -10.13 27.52
N LEU A 66 -1.50 -10.45 26.78
CA LEU A 66 -2.53 -11.37 27.25
C LEU A 66 -2.01 -12.80 27.31
N PRO A 67 -2.44 -13.58 28.32
CA PRO A 67 -2.04 -14.98 28.45
C PRO A 67 -2.59 -15.83 27.28
N ASP A 68 -1.88 -16.92 26.97
CA ASP A 68 -2.17 -17.84 25.86
C ASP A 68 -1.83 -19.31 26.18
N SER A 69 -1.92 -19.67 27.45
CA SER A 69 -1.56 -21.01 27.93
C SER A 69 -2.73 -22.01 27.86
N THR A 70 -3.97 -21.51 27.85
CA THR A 70 -5.18 -22.33 27.73
C THR A 70 -5.96 -22.00 26.45
N LEU A 71 -6.85 -22.90 26.03
CA LEU A 71 -7.70 -22.68 24.84
C LEU A 71 -8.59 -21.43 25.01
N GLU A 72 -9.14 -21.24 26.21
CA GLU A 72 -9.99 -20.09 26.53
C GLU A 72 -9.20 -18.78 26.47
N GLU A 73 -7.97 -18.76 26.97
CA GLU A 73 -7.07 -17.60 26.88
C GLU A 73 -6.69 -17.28 25.43
N ILE A 74 -6.41 -18.30 24.61
CA ILE A 74 -6.12 -18.14 23.18
C ILE A 74 -7.33 -17.55 22.44
N GLU A 75 -8.54 -18.03 22.71
CA GLU A 75 -9.76 -17.48 22.13
C GLU A 75 -10.01 -16.04 22.57
N ALA A 76 -9.81 -15.74 23.86
CA ALA A 76 -9.93 -14.38 24.37
C ALA A 76 -8.91 -13.43 23.74
N LYS A 77 -7.66 -13.89 23.60
CA LYS A 77 -6.60 -13.14 22.91
C LYS A 77 -6.92 -12.90 21.45
N ARG A 78 -7.48 -13.89 20.73
CA ARG A 78 -7.94 -13.74 19.35
C ARG A 78 -9.03 -12.70 19.24
N HIS A 79 -10.04 -12.72 20.11
CA HIS A 79 -11.10 -11.73 20.13
C HIS A 79 -10.58 -10.32 20.40
N ALA A 80 -9.70 -10.17 21.38
CA ALA A 80 -9.05 -8.89 21.68
C ALA A 80 -8.26 -8.36 20.49
N PHE A 81 -7.55 -9.23 19.75
CA PHE A 81 -6.86 -8.87 18.53
C PHE A 81 -7.80 -8.38 17.44
N GLU A 82 -8.90 -9.11 17.18
CA GLU A 82 -9.91 -8.75 16.19
C GLU A 82 -10.59 -7.40 16.52
N GLU A 83 -10.82 -7.13 17.81
CA GLU A 83 -11.37 -5.85 18.27
C GLU A 83 -10.39 -4.69 18.10
N ALA A 84 -9.12 -4.90 18.51
CA ALA A 84 -8.05 -3.92 18.33
C ALA A 84 -7.82 -3.63 16.84
N GLU A 85 -7.83 -4.66 15.98
CA GLU A 85 -7.71 -4.50 14.53
C GLU A 85 -8.85 -3.68 13.93
N ARG A 86 -10.10 -3.94 14.35
CA ARG A 86 -11.27 -3.16 13.92
C ARG A 86 -11.19 -1.71 14.39
N ALA A 87 -10.83 -1.47 15.65
CA ALA A 87 -10.69 -0.13 16.19
C ALA A 87 -9.57 0.65 15.48
N SER A 88 -8.50 -0.05 15.12
CA SER A 88 -7.33 0.52 14.47
C SER A 88 -7.49 0.71 12.96
N SER A 89 -8.45 0.04 12.32
CA SER A 89 -8.67 0.12 10.86
C SER A 89 -8.93 1.56 10.37
N HIS A 90 -9.51 2.39 11.21
CA HIS A 90 -9.79 3.81 10.91
C HIS A 90 -8.78 4.76 11.55
N SER A 91 -7.66 4.25 12.09
CA SER A 91 -6.65 5.12 12.67
C SER A 91 -6.00 5.99 11.59
N LYS A 92 -5.72 7.23 11.95
CA LYS A 92 -5.00 8.21 11.11
C LYS A 92 -3.70 7.64 10.55
N ALA A 93 -2.97 6.89 11.37
CA ALA A 93 -1.70 6.26 11.00
C ALA A 93 -1.87 5.20 9.92
N ARG A 94 -2.87 4.33 10.07
CA ARG A 94 -3.20 3.29 9.10
C ARG A 94 -3.61 3.91 7.77
N LEU A 95 -4.55 4.85 7.85
CA LEU A 95 -5.07 5.53 6.68
C LEU A 95 -3.98 6.28 5.89
N ALA A 96 -3.08 6.98 6.58
CA ALA A 96 -1.93 7.63 5.94
C ALA A 96 -1.01 6.63 5.25
N ALA A 97 -0.80 5.46 5.84
CA ALA A 97 0.01 4.40 5.26
C ALA A 97 -0.67 3.76 4.04
N ASP A 98 -1.99 3.53 4.09
CA ASP A 98 -2.78 3.02 2.97
C ASP A 98 -2.77 4.00 1.79
N LEU A 99 -2.97 5.31 2.03
CA LEU A 99 -2.84 6.36 1.01
C LEU A 99 -1.47 6.35 0.34
N PHE A 100 -0.40 6.24 1.15
CA PHE A 100 0.96 6.20 0.63
C PHE A 100 1.19 5.01 -0.30
N VAL A 101 0.75 3.80 0.09
CA VAL A 101 0.92 2.59 -0.72
C VAL A 101 0.00 2.61 -1.94
N ALA A 102 -1.24 3.06 -1.79
CA ALA A 102 -2.20 3.16 -2.89
C ALA A 102 -1.68 3.98 -4.06
N ALA A 103 -0.94 5.06 -3.80
CA ALA A 103 -0.30 5.85 -4.86
C ALA A 103 0.67 5.04 -5.74
N PHE A 104 1.29 3.97 -5.19
CA PHE A 104 2.18 3.10 -5.96
C PHE A 104 1.43 2.03 -6.75
N VAL A 105 0.39 1.43 -6.14
CA VAL A 105 -0.23 0.21 -6.67
C VAL A 105 -1.48 0.44 -7.49
N MET A 106 -2.18 1.57 -7.29
CA MET A 106 -3.38 1.89 -8.07
C MET A 106 -3.07 2.11 -9.55
N PRO A 107 -3.87 1.56 -10.47
CA PRO A 107 -3.77 1.87 -11.90
C PRO A 107 -3.99 3.36 -12.15
N LYS A 108 -3.15 3.96 -13.03
CA LYS A 108 -3.24 5.37 -13.40
C LYS A 108 -4.10 5.52 -14.66
N THR A 109 -5.40 5.30 -14.50
CA THR A 109 -6.42 5.34 -15.57
C THR A 109 -7.34 6.55 -15.40
N LYS A 110 -8.06 6.93 -16.45
CA LYS A 110 -8.91 8.14 -16.46
C LYS A 110 -10.05 8.09 -15.45
N ASP A 111 -10.62 6.92 -15.24
CA ASP A 111 -11.69 6.67 -14.29
C ASP A 111 -11.23 6.79 -12.83
N LEU A 112 -9.95 6.51 -12.56
CA LEU A 112 -9.36 6.58 -11.22
C LEU A 112 -8.58 7.88 -10.94
N GLU A 113 -8.34 8.74 -11.95
CA GLU A 113 -7.47 9.92 -11.82
C GLU A 113 -7.81 10.80 -10.62
N GLU A 114 -9.10 11.01 -10.33
CA GLU A 114 -9.52 11.90 -9.26
C GLU A 114 -9.42 11.28 -7.86
N VAL A 115 -9.28 9.97 -7.76
CA VAL A 115 -9.20 9.26 -6.47
C VAL A 115 -7.80 8.69 -6.16
N ILE A 116 -6.84 8.81 -7.08
CA ILE A 116 -5.46 8.43 -6.81
C ILE A 116 -4.86 9.40 -5.78
N PRO A 117 -4.31 8.89 -4.64
CA PRO A 117 -3.76 9.73 -3.59
C PRO A 117 -2.54 10.54 -4.04
N THR A 118 -2.44 11.76 -3.54
CA THR A 118 -1.29 12.64 -3.71
C THR A 118 -0.75 13.08 -2.35
N SER A 119 0.40 13.76 -2.32
CA SER A 119 0.95 14.33 -1.09
C SER A 119 0.02 15.34 -0.42
N ALA A 120 -0.86 16.00 -1.18
CA ALA A 120 -1.86 16.88 -0.59
C ALA A 120 -2.88 16.09 0.27
N ASP A 121 -3.37 14.96 -0.27
CA ASP A 121 -4.32 14.11 0.45
C ASP A 121 -3.67 13.48 1.70
N LEU A 122 -2.43 13.02 1.55
CA LEU A 122 -1.65 12.48 2.66
C LEU A 122 -1.46 13.54 3.77
N GLN A 123 -1.09 14.76 3.41
CA GLN A 123 -0.90 15.84 4.38
C GLN A 123 -2.22 16.19 5.10
N LEU A 124 -3.33 16.27 4.37
CA LEU A 124 -4.65 16.50 4.98
C LEU A 124 -4.97 15.45 6.06
N VAL A 125 -4.75 14.16 5.74
CA VAL A 125 -4.97 13.08 6.71
C VAL A 125 -4.01 13.22 7.90
N LEU A 126 -2.75 13.52 7.67
CA LEU A 126 -1.77 13.74 8.75
C LEU A 126 -2.17 14.91 9.65
N ASP A 127 -2.76 15.96 9.11
CA ASP A 127 -3.28 17.12 9.85
C ASP A 127 -4.66 16.86 10.49
N GLY A 128 -5.25 15.68 10.33
CA GLY A 128 -6.56 15.33 10.85
C GLY A 128 -7.73 15.89 10.04
N ASN A 129 -7.48 16.31 8.81
CA ASN A 129 -8.48 16.83 7.89
C ASN A 129 -8.88 15.75 6.85
N PRO A 130 -10.12 15.79 6.34
CA PRO A 130 -10.54 14.87 5.30
C PRO A 130 -9.80 15.19 3.97
N PRO A 131 -9.31 14.16 3.25
CA PRO A 131 -8.76 14.33 1.91
C PRO A 131 -9.89 14.51 0.89
N ARG A 132 -9.54 14.57 -0.39
CA ARG A 132 -10.52 14.61 -1.49
C ARG A 132 -11.49 13.44 -1.39
N ARG A 133 -12.73 13.70 -1.83
CA ARG A 133 -13.80 12.68 -1.82
C ARG A 133 -13.38 11.43 -2.60
N GLY A 134 -13.66 10.26 -2.06
CA GLY A 134 -13.41 8.97 -2.68
C GLY A 134 -11.96 8.47 -2.57
N VAL A 135 -11.03 9.31 -2.11
CA VAL A 135 -9.60 8.92 -2.01
C VAL A 135 -9.37 7.91 -0.89
N ILE A 136 -10.08 8.03 0.22
CA ILE A 136 -9.99 7.09 1.35
C ILE A 136 -10.48 5.71 0.90
N GLU A 137 -11.68 5.65 0.37
CA GLU A 137 -12.33 4.42 -0.06
C GLU A 137 -11.49 3.70 -1.13
N ALA A 138 -10.95 4.44 -2.09
CA ALA A 138 -10.08 3.89 -3.12
C ALA A 138 -8.76 3.36 -2.56
N ALA A 139 -8.16 4.06 -1.58
CA ALA A 139 -6.93 3.61 -0.94
C ALA A 139 -7.15 2.37 -0.08
N GLU A 140 -8.22 2.30 0.68
CA GLU A 140 -8.59 1.13 1.47
C GLU A 140 -8.91 -0.08 0.59
N GLU A 141 -9.60 0.13 -0.54
CA GLU A 141 -9.87 -0.92 -1.51
C GLU A 141 -8.56 -1.44 -2.12
N ALA A 142 -7.67 -0.55 -2.52
CA ALA A 142 -6.35 -0.93 -3.02
C ALA A 142 -5.57 -1.72 -1.96
N ALA A 143 -5.55 -1.25 -0.70
CA ALA A 143 -4.87 -1.95 0.39
C ALA A 143 -5.45 -3.36 0.62
N ARG A 144 -6.76 -3.53 0.55
CA ARG A 144 -7.41 -4.86 0.63
C ARG A 144 -7.05 -5.75 -0.55
N ASN A 145 -7.14 -5.25 -1.77
CA ASN A 145 -6.90 -6.01 -2.99
C ASN A 145 -5.46 -6.50 -3.10
N TYR A 146 -4.50 -5.68 -2.66
CA TYR A 146 -3.08 -6.03 -2.64
C TYR A 146 -2.62 -6.64 -1.31
N GLN A 147 -3.51 -6.88 -0.37
CA GLN A 147 -3.21 -7.43 0.96
C GLN A 147 -2.05 -6.69 1.64
N VAL A 148 -2.12 -5.35 1.65
CA VAL A 148 -1.06 -4.49 2.18
C VAL A 148 -0.92 -4.69 3.67
N PHE A 149 0.33 -4.91 4.12
CA PHE A 149 0.67 -5.10 5.51
C PHE A 149 1.66 -4.04 6.00
N HIS A 150 1.27 -3.29 7.02
CA HIS A 150 2.08 -2.21 7.57
C HIS A 150 2.84 -2.68 8.81
N TRP A 151 4.03 -3.24 8.65
CA TRP A 151 4.88 -3.80 9.70
C TRP A 151 5.06 -2.89 10.91
N TRP A 152 5.37 -1.61 10.70
CA TRP A 152 5.61 -0.65 11.75
C TRP A 152 4.36 -0.31 12.56
N TYR A 153 3.20 -0.50 11.96
CA TYR A 153 1.91 -0.24 12.57
C TYR A 153 1.42 -1.44 13.39
N VAL A 154 1.61 -2.64 12.84
CA VAL A 154 1.20 -3.90 13.50
C VAL A 154 2.17 -4.28 14.63
N PHE A 155 3.46 -3.90 14.51
CA PHE A 155 4.49 -4.21 15.50
C PHE A 155 5.17 -2.94 16.05
N PRO A 156 4.44 -2.06 16.76
CA PRO A 156 5.00 -0.81 17.28
C PRO A 156 6.14 -1.04 18.26
N GLN A 157 6.08 -2.12 19.07
CA GLN A 157 7.12 -2.51 20.01
C GLN A 157 8.44 -2.90 19.31
N ILE A 158 8.39 -3.42 18.10
CA ILE A 158 9.58 -3.73 17.32
C ILE A 158 10.21 -2.44 16.78
N LYS A 159 9.38 -1.50 16.34
CA LYS A 159 9.84 -0.18 15.91
C LYS A 159 10.56 0.56 17.01
N SER A 160 10.04 0.59 18.25
CA SER A 160 10.65 1.26 19.39
C SER A 160 12.03 0.70 19.75
N LYS A 161 12.28 -0.58 19.43
CA LYS A 161 13.56 -1.28 19.63
C LYS A 161 14.52 -1.13 18.43
N GLY A 162 14.15 -0.37 17.39
CA GLY A 162 14.98 -0.15 16.20
C GLY A 162 14.84 -1.20 15.11
N GLY A 163 13.94 -2.17 15.24
CA GLY A 163 13.67 -3.22 14.27
C GLY A 163 13.72 -4.63 14.81
N PHE A 164 13.63 -5.62 13.93
CA PHE A 164 13.76 -7.03 14.30
C PHE A 164 15.24 -7.41 14.48
N TYR A 165 15.56 -8.14 15.55
CA TYR A 165 16.90 -8.70 15.75
C TYR A 165 17.22 -9.80 14.74
N LEU A 166 16.20 -10.56 14.32
CA LEU A 166 16.34 -11.65 13.38
C LEU A 166 15.04 -11.79 12.59
N LEU A 167 15.14 -11.91 11.28
CA LEU A 167 14.06 -12.24 10.38
C LEU A 167 14.34 -13.59 9.75
N LEU A 168 13.51 -14.59 10.06
CA LEU A 168 13.57 -15.91 9.45
C LEU A 168 12.42 -16.03 8.46
N GLY A 169 12.72 -16.49 7.25
CA GLY A 169 11.73 -16.73 6.23
C GLY A 169 12.09 -17.98 5.42
N ASN A 170 11.08 -18.60 4.85
CA ASN A 170 11.26 -19.65 3.85
C ASN A 170 10.85 -19.06 2.48
N PRO A 171 11.77 -18.39 1.76
CA PRO A 171 11.45 -17.86 0.43
C PRO A 171 11.17 -19.02 -0.52
N PRO A 172 10.28 -18.86 -1.50
CA PRO A 172 10.06 -19.87 -2.52
C PRO A 172 11.37 -20.15 -3.26
N TRP A 173 11.76 -21.41 -3.26
CA TRP A 173 13.00 -21.89 -3.91
C TRP A 173 12.91 -21.89 -5.43
N GLU A 174 11.69 -21.88 -5.95
CA GLU A 174 11.45 -21.88 -7.38
C GLU A 174 11.53 -20.47 -7.93
N ARG A 175 12.31 -20.30 -9.00
CA ARG A 175 12.13 -19.14 -9.87
C ARG A 175 10.75 -19.30 -10.48
N ILE A 176 9.81 -18.46 -10.07
CA ILE A 176 8.52 -18.31 -10.75
C ILE A 176 8.83 -17.70 -12.14
N LYS A 177 9.32 -18.52 -13.04
CA LYS A 177 9.22 -18.23 -14.46
C LYS A 177 7.84 -18.71 -14.83
N LEU A 178 6.98 -17.77 -15.23
CA LEU A 178 5.73 -18.14 -15.87
C LEU A 178 6.12 -19.00 -17.08
N GLN A 179 5.94 -20.32 -16.96
CA GLN A 179 6.08 -21.22 -18.09
C GLN A 179 4.81 -21.02 -18.90
N GLU A 180 4.90 -20.16 -19.91
CA GLU A 180 3.78 -19.81 -20.77
C GLU A 180 3.10 -21.05 -21.34
N GLU A 181 3.88 -22.09 -21.68
CA GLU A 181 3.35 -23.37 -22.17
C GLU A 181 2.46 -24.05 -21.15
N GLU A 182 2.91 -24.22 -19.92
CA GLU A 182 2.15 -24.85 -18.84
C GLU A 182 0.94 -24.01 -18.43
N PHE A 183 1.10 -22.69 -18.36
CA PHE A 183 0.02 -21.77 -18.03
C PHE A 183 -1.12 -21.82 -19.06
N PHE A 184 -0.77 -21.90 -20.36
CA PHE A 184 -1.75 -21.92 -21.44
C PHE A 184 -2.21 -23.33 -21.82
N ALA A 185 -1.59 -24.39 -21.35
CA ALA A 185 -1.95 -25.77 -21.69
C ALA A 185 -3.44 -26.07 -21.43
N SER A 186 -3.97 -25.60 -20.31
CA SER A 186 -5.40 -25.78 -19.95
C SER A 186 -6.31 -24.62 -20.36
N ARG A 187 -5.75 -23.45 -20.73
CA ARG A 187 -6.52 -22.23 -21.00
C ARG A 187 -6.66 -21.91 -22.48
N SER A 188 -5.60 -22.14 -23.24
CA SER A 188 -5.56 -21.88 -24.68
C SER A 188 -4.54 -22.84 -25.34
N PRO A 189 -4.98 -24.05 -25.78
CA PRO A 189 -4.11 -24.99 -26.48
C PRO A 189 -3.39 -24.35 -27.67
N LEU A 190 -4.08 -23.45 -28.36
CA LEU A 190 -3.54 -22.70 -29.51
C LEU A 190 -2.29 -21.89 -29.16
N VAL A 191 -2.19 -21.34 -27.94
CA VAL A 191 -1.02 -20.63 -27.43
C VAL A 191 0.04 -21.61 -26.92
N ALA A 192 -0.38 -22.68 -26.24
CA ALA A 192 0.51 -23.69 -25.68
C ALA A 192 1.30 -24.44 -26.78
N GLU A 193 0.65 -24.77 -27.89
CA GLU A 193 1.22 -25.50 -29.03
C GLU A 193 2.08 -24.65 -29.98
N ALA A 194 2.31 -23.37 -29.65
CA ALA A 194 3.17 -22.52 -30.47
C ALA A 194 4.60 -23.06 -30.49
N GLN A 195 5.16 -23.25 -31.68
CA GLN A 195 6.47 -23.88 -31.88
C GLN A 195 7.64 -23.02 -31.35
N HIS A 196 7.47 -21.69 -31.32
CA HIS A 196 8.51 -20.76 -30.92
C HIS A 196 7.96 -19.65 -30.02
N LYS A 197 8.82 -19.14 -29.13
CA LYS A 197 8.48 -18.03 -28.21
C LYS A 197 7.89 -16.80 -28.94
N ALA A 198 8.40 -16.46 -30.11
CA ALA A 198 7.91 -15.32 -30.88
C ALA A 198 6.50 -15.55 -31.44
N GLU A 199 6.15 -16.75 -31.81
CA GLU A 199 4.81 -17.14 -32.26
C GLU A 199 3.84 -17.14 -31.07
N ARG A 200 4.29 -17.70 -29.93
CA ARG A 200 3.52 -17.69 -28.69
C ARG A 200 3.18 -16.27 -28.26
N GLY A 201 4.13 -15.36 -28.29
CA GLY A 201 3.90 -13.94 -27.97
C GLY A 201 2.82 -13.32 -28.86
N ARG A 202 2.89 -13.54 -30.17
CA ARG A 202 1.85 -13.06 -31.10
C ARG A 202 0.46 -13.64 -30.80
N ARG A 203 0.39 -14.92 -30.46
CA ARG A 203 -0.88 -15.58 -30.11
C ARG A 203 -1.44 -15.09 -28.77
N ILE A 204 -0.57 -14.74 -27.81
CA ILE A 204 -0.95 -14.10 -26.54
C ILE A 204 -1.51 -12.70 -26.78
N ASP A 205 -0.87 -11.93 -27.68
CA ASP A 205 -1.33 -10.57 -28.00
C ASP A 205 -2.72 -10.58 -28.64
N LEU A 206 -3.02 -11.57 -29.48
CA LEU A 206 -4.36 -11.79 -30.07
C LEU A 206 -5.45 -12.16 -29.04
N LEU A 207 -5.09 -12.64 -27.86
CA LEU A 207 -6.07 -12.91 -26.78
C LEU A 207 -6.40 -11.65 -25.96
N ARG A 208 -5.73 -10.53 -26.19
CA ARG A 208 -5.97 -9.25 -25.50
C ARG A 208 -6.94 -8.34 -26.26
N GLU A 209 -7.24 -8.66 -27.51
CA GLU A 209 -8.26 -8.00 -28.33
C GLU A 209 -9.63 -8.66 -28.15
#